data_081a86915a374aa34161986b735b06dd
#
_entry.id   081a86915a374aa34161986b735b06dd
#
_cell.length_a   1.000
_cell.length_b   1.000
_cell.length_c   1.000
_cell.angle_alpha   90.00
_cell.angle_beta   90.00
_cell.angle_gamma   90.00
#
_symmetry.space_group_name_H-M   'P 1'
#
loop_
_entity.id
_entity.type
_entity.pdbx_description
1 polymer ?
#
loop_
_entity_poly.entity_id
_entity_poly.type
_entity_poly.pdbx_seq_one_letter_code
_entity_poly.pdbx_strand_id
1 'polypeptide(L)'
;MIALTLCALVLVAQPDARAQAVADQLMGALGGEEAWSRARFIRFTFAREGRRLHIAWDRWTGRYRLEATNDAGIPYSVVMNLNTRQGNAILDGRPLRDRELSDYLNRATRIWAGETYWLLMPYKLRDPGVVLAFDGEESIGGRLYDRLHLRFENVGLTPGDEFWVYVNRETGLVDRWRFRLESGFEGDYRWSGWQRFGGILLATERRNEAGETIRFEDIVVSDVVPEDVFSLSGTPNP
;
A
#
# COMPACT_ATOMS: atom_id res chain seq x y z
N MET A 1 1.75 24.63 -53.29
CA MET A 1 1.96 23.49 -52.39
C MET A 1 1.39 23.87 -51.03
N ILE A 2 0.23 23.31 -50.68
CA ILE A 2 -0.42 23.56 -49.38
C ILE A 2 -0.03 22.40 -48.47
N ALA A 3 0.73 22.68 -47.41
CA ALA A 3 1.08 21.69 -46.41
C ALA A 3 -0.12 21.48 -45.48
N LEU A 4 -0.76 20.33 -45.54
CA LEU A 4 -1.72 19.89 -44.53
C LEU A 4 -0.96 19.44 -43.27
N THR A 5 -1.04 20.24 -42.20
CA THR A 5 -0.55 19.87 -40.88
C THR A 5 -1.59 18.94 -40.27
N LEU A 6 -1.27 17.64 -40.17
CA LEU A 6 -2.08 16.64 -39.48
C LEU A 6 -1.92 16.85 -37.97
N CYS A 7 -2.92 17.46 -37.33
CA CYS A 7 -2.98 17.56 -35.87
C CYS A 7 -3.45 16.19 -35.33
N ALA A 8 -2.52 15.41 -34.79
CA ALA A 8 -2.89 14.17 -34.10
C ALA A 8 -3.62 14.53 -32.80
N LEU A 9 -4.93 14.29 -32.74
CA LEU A 9 -5.69 14.34 -31.50
C LEU A 9 -5.20 13.17 -30.61
N VAL A 10 -4.49 13.50 -29.55
CA VAL A 10 -4.26 12.55 -28.46
C VAL A 10 -5.60 12.38 -27.74
N LEU A 11 -6.29 11.28 -27.97
CA LEU A 11 -7.45 10.89 -27.16
C LEU A 11 -6.94 10.56 -25.75
N VAL A 12 -7.06 11.51 -24.83
CA VAL A 12 -6.93 11.24 -23.39
C VAL A 12 -8.18 10.45 -23.02
N ALA A 13 -8.01 9.19 -22.59
CA ALA A 13 -9.12 8.37 -22.12
C ALA A 13 -9.83 9.11 -20.97
N GLN A 14 -11.15 9.33 -21.13
CA GLN A 14 -11.95 9.98 -20.07
C GLN A 14 -11.99 9.06 -18.85
N PRO A 15 -11.81 9.60 -17.63
CA PRO A 15 -11.97 8.82 -16.42
C PRO A 15 -13.35 8.15 -16.36
N ASP A 16 -13.41 6.90 -15.96
CA ASP A 16 -14.68 6.18 -15.77
C ASP A 16 -15.47 6.80 -14.62
N ALA A 17 -16.53 7.54 -14.93
CA ALA A 17 -17.32 8.29 -13.96
C ALA A 17 -17.96 7.38 -12.90
N ARG A 18 -18.31 6.13 -13.26
CA ARG A 18 -18.88 5.18 -12.30
C ARG A 18 -17.80 4.63 -11.37
N ALA A 19 -16.64 4.30 -11.90
CA ALA A 19 -15.49 3.90 -11.07
C ALA A 19 -15.10 5.00 -10.09
N GLN A 20 -15.09 6.25 -10.54
CA GLN A 20 -14.80 7.40 -9.67
C GLN A 20 -15.85 7.54 -8.56
N ALA A 21 -17.15 7.41 -8.88
CA ALA A 21 -18.23 7.49 -7.89
C ALA A 21 -18.10 6.39 -6.81
N VAL A 22 -17.75 5.16 -7.19
CA VAL A 22 -17.50 4.06 -6.23
C VAL A 22 -16.27 4.34 -5.37
N ALA A 23 -15.19 4.88 -5.95
CA ALA A 23 -14.00 5.26 -5.21
C ALA A 23 -14.27 6.42 -4.23
N ASP A 24 -15.16 7.39 -4.59
CA ASP A 24 -15.60 8.48 -3.72
C ASP A 24 -16.38 7.94 -2.52
N GLN A 25 -17.33 7.05 -2.78
CA GLN A 25 -18.12 6.41 -1.74
C GLN A 25 -17.24 5.62 -0.78
N LEU A 26 -16.29 4.84 -1.30
CA LEU A 26 -15.31 4.10 -0.51
C LEU A 26 -14.45 5.05 0.35
N MET A 27 -13.91 6.12 -0.23
CA MET A 27 -13.13 7.12 0.51
C MET A 27 -13.96 7.75 1.64
N GLY A 28 -15.23 8.07 1.39
CA GLY A 28 -16.15 8.56 2.42
C GLY A 28 -16.34 7.55 3.57
N ALA A 29 -16.56 6.27 3.26
CA ALA A 29 -16.71 5.20 4.25
C ALA A 29 -15.42 4.99 5.08
N LEU A 30 -14.26 5.19 4.48
CA LEU A 30 -12.96 5.05 5.13
C LEU A 30 -12.61 6.19 6.10
N GLY A 31 -13.40 7.27 6.15
CA GLY A 31 -13.19 8.43 7.02
C GLY A 31 -13.02 9.76 6.26
N GLY A 32 -12.98 9.70 4.91
CA GLY A 32 -12.92 10.85 4.03
C GLY A 32 -11.51 11.38 3.77
N GLU A 33 -11.42 12.23 2.74
CA GLU A 33 -10.16 12.83 2.28
C GLU A 33 -9.45 13.65 3.38
N GLU A 34 -10.22 14.37 4.21
CA GLU A 34 -9.65 15.18 5.28
C GLU A 34 -8.94 14.32 6.33
N ALA A 35 -9.56 13.23 6.78
CA ALA A 35 -8.95 12.32 7.74
C ALA A 35 -7.71 11.63 7.12
N TRP A 36 -7.79 11.23 5.85
CA TRP A 36 -6.66 10.68 5.12
C TRP A 36 -5.50 11.67 4.95
N SER A 37 -5.80 12.93 4.65
CA SER A 37 -4.76 13.96 4.51
C SER A 37 -4.00 14.22 5.81
N ARG A 38 -4.69 14.15 6.97
CA ARG A 38 -4.09 14.28 8.30
C ARG A 38 -3.34 13.04 8.78
N ALA A 39 -3.58 11.86 8.21
CA ALA A 39 -2.86 10.63 8.53
C ALA A 39 -1.39 10.71 8.08
N ARG A 40 -0.60 11.56 8.75
CA ARG A 40 0.80 11.82 8.41
C ARG A 40 1.71 10.67 8.77
N PHE A 41 1.68 10.26 10.04
CA PHE A 41 2.49 9.17 10.57
C PHE A 41 1.68 7.88 10.59
N ILE A 42 2.22 6.84 10.00
CA ILE A 42 1.65 5.50 10.02
C ILE A 42 2.72 4.51 10.50
N ARG A 43 2.40 3.77 11.57
CA ARG A 43 3.22 2.66 12.06
C ARG A 43 2.35 1.41 12.12
N PHE A 44 2.92 0.28 11.77
CA PHE A 44 2.27 -1.02 11.89
C PHE A 44 3.28 -2.16 11.87
N THR A 45 2.87 -3.32 12.35
CA THR A 45 3.55 -4.60 12.16
C THR A 45 2.82 -5.38 11.08
N PHE A 46 3.50 -5.70 9.99
CA PHE A 46 3.03 -6.66 8.99
C PHE A 46 3.44 -8.06 9.42
N ALA A 47 2.47 -8.99 9.52
CA ALA A 47 2.70 -10.37 9.94
C ALA A 47 2.12 -11.35 8.92
N ARG A 48 2.96 -12.24 8.39
CA ARG A 48 2.58 -13.29 7.43
C ARG A 48 3.54 -14.50 7.58
N GLU A 49 3.00 -15.69 7.83
CA GLU A 49 3.75 -16.96 7.85
C GLU A 49 5.07 -16.90 8.65
N GLY A 50 5.02 -16.36 9.86
CA GLY A 50 6.19 -16.21 10.74
C GLY A 50 7.09 -15.01 10.40
N ARG A 51 6.93 -14.37 9.25
CA ARG A 51 7.61 -13.12 8.91
C ARG A 51 6.92 -11.95 9.61
N ARG A 52 7.70 -11.12 10.29
CA ARG A 52 7.24 -9.89 10.95
C ARG A 52 8.08 -8.71 10.47
N LEU A 53 7.42 -7.64 10.08
CA LEU A 53 8.05 -6.42 9.63
C LEU A 53 7.47 -5.27 10.44
N HIS A 54 8.30 -4.56 11.19
CA HIS A 54 7.89 -3.36 11.91
C HIS A 54 8.20 -2.16 11.04
N ILE A 55 7.15 -1.45 10.65
CA ILE A 55 7.19 -0.36 9.68
C ILE A 55 6.73 0.93 10.35
N ALA A 56 7.49 2.02 10.16
CA ALA A 56 7.06 3.37 10.49
C ALA A 56 7.33 4.29 9.30
N TRP A 57 6.36 5.14 8.97
CA TRP A 57 6.41 6.00 7.80
C TRP A 57 5.82 7.37 8.08
N ASP A 58 6.59 8.43 7.82
CA ASP A 58 6.10 9.81 7.71
C ASP A 58 5.75 10.07 6.24
N ARG A 59 4.47 10.02 5.91
CA ARG A 59 3.96 10.16 4.54
C ARG A 59 4.31 11.51 3.90
N TRP A 60 4.43 12.56 4.71
CA TRP A 60 4.67 13.91 4.18
C TRP A 60 6.11 14.16 3.79
N THR A 61 7.05 13.60 4.54
CA THR A 61 8.48 13.83 4.31
C THR A 61 9.19 12.66 3.62
N GLY A 62 8.52 11.49 3.55
CA GLY A 62 9.09 10.27 3.01
C GLY A 62 10.05 9.55 3.96
N ARG A 63 10.18 9.98 5.24
CA ARG A 63 10.99 9.25 6.21
C ARG A 63 10.36 7.90 6.50
N TYR A 64 11.19 6.87 6.49
CA TYR A 64 10.76 5.49 6.62
C TYR A 64 11.73 4.71 7.51
N ARG A 65 11.18 3.88 8.38
CA ARG A 65 11.91 2.89 9.18
C ARG A 65 11.33 1.51 8.94
N LEU A 66 12.23 0.54 8.81
CA LEU A 66 11.93 -0.88 8.75
C LEU A 66 12.80 -1.62 9.75
N GLU A 67 12.18 -2.47 10.56
CA GLU A 67 12.88 -3.46 11.39
C GLU A 67 12.34 -4.85 11.04
N ALA A 68 13.26 -5.79 10.81
CA ALA A 68 12.92 -7.14 10.37
C ALA A 68 14.09 -8.09 10.64
N THR A 69 13.87 -9.36 10.34
CA THR A 69 14.95 -10.35 10.22
C THR A 69 15.16 -10.68 8.74
N ASN A 70 16.39 -10.98 8.35
CA ASN A 70 16.69 -11.51 7.03
C ASN A 70 16.39 -13.01 6.94
N ASP A 71 16.65 -13.61 5.79
CA ASP A 71 16.35 -15.02 5.53
C ASP A 71 17.18 -16.00 6.39
N ALA A 72 18.28 -15.52 7.00
CA ALA A 72 19.08 -16.26 7.98
C ALA A 72 18.63 -16.02 9.42
N GLY A 73 17.52 -15.31 9.65
CA GLY A 73 17.02 -14.97 10.99
C GLY A 73 17.78 -13.84 11.68
N ILE A 74 18.70 -13.16 10.99
CA ILE A 74 19.53 -12.08 11.56
C ILE A 74 18.74 -10.77 11.55
N PRO A 75 18.62 -10.07 12.70
CA PRO A 75 17.88 -8.83 12.79
C PRO A 75 18.57 -7.68 12.03
N TYR A 76 17.79 -6.85 11.39
CA TYR A 76 18.26 -5.64 10.74
C TYR A 76 17.28 -4.49 10.90
N SER A 77 17.82 -3.27 10.83
CA SER A 77 17.05 -2.03 10.83
C SER A 77 17.51 -1.14 9.68
N VAL A 78 16.56 -0.52 9.00
CA VAL A 78 16.81 0.48 7.96
C VAL A 78 16.07 1.75 8.32
N VAL A 79 16.75 2.90 8.26
CA VAL A 79 16.12 4.22 8.29
C VAL A 79 16.54 4.96 7.04
N MET A 80 15.56 5.40 6.27
CA MET A 80 15.82 6.07 4.99
C MET A 80 14.77 7.12 4.66
N ASN A 81 15.06 7.93 3.66
CA ASN A 81 14.07 8.75 3.00
C ASN A 81 13.72 8.11 1.63
N LEU A 82 12.46 7.78 1.45
CA LEU A 82 11.96 7.11 0.24
C LEU A 82 12.05 7.99 -1.01
N ASN A 83 11.98 9.32 -0.84
CA ASN A 83 12.03 10.26 -1.97
C ASN A 83 13.47 10.39 -2.52
N THR A 84 14.48 10.45 -1.63
CA THR A 84 15.88 10.57 -2.01
C THR A 84 16.59 9.22 -2.16
N ARG A 85 15.98 8.15 -1.63
CA ARG A 85 16.56 6.81 -1.52
C ARG A 85 17.85 6.73 -0.71
N GLN A 86 18.12 7.74 0.10
CA GLN A 86 19.28 7.81 0.98
C GLN A 86 18.89 7.37 2.40
N GLY A 87 19.82 6.75 3.10
CA GLY A 87 19.59 6.29 4.46
C GLY A 87 20.75 5.50 5.04
N ASN A 88 20.50 4.89 6.18
CA ASN A 88 21.42 4.04 6.90
C ASN A 88 20.76 2.71 7.26
N ALA A 89 21.56 1.67 7.43
CA ALA A 89 21.09 0.37 7.87
C ALA A 89 22.09 -0.27 8.84
N ILE A 90 21.55 -1.09 9.75
CA ILE A 90 22.30 -1.88 10.73
C ILE A 90 21.88 -3.34 10.57
N LEU A 91 22.84 -4.24 10.53
CA LEU A 91 22.64 -5.69 10.54
C LEU A 91 23.34 -6.27 11.76
N ASP A 92 22.61 -6.89 12.66
CA ASP A 92 23.13 -7.45 13.90
C ASP A 92 24.02 -6.44 14.71
N GLY A 93 23.51 -5.21 14.86
CA GLY A 93 24.24 -4.12 15.52
C GLY A 93 25.38 -3.48 14.71
N ARG A 94 25.77 -4.04 13.56
CA ARG A 94 26.85 -3.53 12.68
C ARG A 94 26.29 -2.58 11.63
N PRO A 95 26.80 -1.34 11.53
CA PRO A 95 26.42 -0.43 10.45
C PRO A 95 26.85 -0.97 9.07
N LEU A 96 25.94 -0.91 8.11
CA LEU A 96 26.18 -1.32 6.73
C LEU A 96 26.79 -0.17 5.92
N ARG A 97 27.59 -0.50 4.89
CA ARG A 97 28.26 0.44 4.01
C ARG A 97 28.23 -0.03 2.56
N ASP A 98 28.50 0.88 1.65
CA ASP A 98 28.72 0.62 0.22
C ASP A 98 27.59 -0.22 -0.40
N ARG A 99 27.95 -1.29 -1.09
CA ARG A 99 27.01 -2.16 -1.78
C ARG A 99 26.01 -2.83 -0.83
N GLU A 100 26.49 -3.30 0.32
CA GLU A 100 25.61 -3.95 1.30
C GLU A 100 24.52 -3.00 1.81
N LEU A 101 24.88 -1.74 2.09
CA LEU A 101 23.90 -0.70 2.43
C LEU A 101 22.90 -0.49 1.29
N SER A 102 23.38 -0.35 0.05
CA SER A 102 22.51 -0.15 -1.11
C SER A 102 21.52 -1.30 -1.29
N ASP A 103 21.92 -2.54 -1.08
CA ASP A 103 21.06 -3.73 -1.19
C ASP A 103 19.94 -3.69 -0.14
N TYR A 104 20.24 -3.30 1.10
CA TYR A 104 19.25 -3.17 2.16
C TYR A 104 18.30 -1.97 1.96
N LEU A 105 18.77 -0.83 1.46
CA LEU A 105 17.91 0.30 1.09
C LEU A 105 16.94 -0.08 -0.04
N ASN A 106 17.41 -0.78 -1.06
CA ASN A 106 16.57 -1.29 -2.14
C ASN A 106 15.55 -2.32 -1.64
N ARG A 107 15.95 -3.24 -0.76
CA ARG A 107 15.04 -4.19 -0.11
C ARG A 107 13.95 -3.46 0.68
N ALA A 108 14.33 -2.47 1.49
CA ALA A 108 13.41 -1.66 2.28
C ALA A 108 12.39 -0.91 1.40
N THR A 109 12.84 -0.36 0.27
CA THR A 109 11.95 0.31 -0.69
C THR A 109 10.92 -0.66 -1.28
N ARG A 110 11.34 -1.88 -1.68
CA ARG A 110 10.40 -2.90 -2.19
C ARG A 110 9.40 -3.35 -1.13
N ILE A 111 9.86 -3.54 0.12
CA ILE A 111 9.01 -3.87 1.25
C ILE A 111 8.00 -2.75 1.50
N TRP A 112 8.44 -1.49 1.52
CA TRP A 112 7.52 -0.36 1.64
C TRP A 112 6.44 -0.39 0.56
N ALA A 113 6.82 -0.51 -0.71
CA ALA A 113 5.88 -0.48 -1.82
C ALA A 113 4.85 -1.63 -1.74
N GLY A 114 5.28 -2.85 -1.43
CA GLY A 114 4.39 -4.00 -1.33
C GLY A 114 3.53 -3.99 -0.07
N GLU A 115 4.16 -3.93 1.11
CA GLU A 115 3.44 -4.18 2.36
C GLU A 115 2.55 -2.98 2.78
N THR A 116 2.94 -1.74 2.44
CA THR A 116 2.03 -0.60 2.66
C THR A 116 0.84 -0.63 1.70
N TYR A 117 1.01 -1.16 0.48
CA TYR A 117 -0.10 -1.31 -0.46
C TYR A 117 -1.14 -2.32 0.06
N TRP A 118 -0.71 -3.42 0.66
CA TRP A 118 -1.60 -4.37 1.34
C TRP A 118 -2.46 -3.72 2.44
N LEU A 119 -1.95 -2.70 3.13
CA LEU A 119 -2.71 -1.98 4.15
C LEU A 119 -3.55 -0.84 3.59
N LEU A 120 -2.98 -0.06 2.67
CA LEU A 120 -3.47 1.26 2.29
C LEU A 120 -4.09 1.34 0.88
N MET A 121 -4.18 0.22 0.15
CA MET A 121 -4.71 0.21 -1.23
C MET A 121 -6.04 0.98 -1.37
N PRO A 122 -7.03 0.87 -0.47
CA PRO A 122 -8.28 1.58 -0.64
C PRO A 122 -8.15 3.11 -0.65
N TYR A 123 -7.11 3.66 -0.02
CA TYR A 123 -6.79 5.10 -0.04
C TYR A 123 -6.01 5.54 -1.28
N LYS A 124 -5.52 4.59 -2.07
CA LYS A 124 -4.61 4.81 -3.19
C LYS A 124 -5.26 4.64 -4.56
N LEU A 125 -6.58 4.44 -4.60
CA LEU A 125 -7.32 4.22 -5.84
C LEU A 125 -7.25 5.41 -6.81
N ARG A 126 -6.97 6.61 -6.30
CA ARG A 126 -6.86 7.85 -7.06
C ARG A 126 -5.45 8.40 -7.12
N ASP A 127 -4.45 7.63 -6.71
CA ASP A 127 -3.07 8.06 -6.84
C ASP A 127 -2.74 8.29 -8.32
N PRO A 128 -1.88 9.26 -8.64
CA PRO A 128 -1.44 9.49 -10.02
C PRO A 128 -0.91 8.22 -10.65
N GLY A 129 -1.35 7.91 -11.88
CA GLY A 129 -0.96 6.71 -12.62
C GLY A 129 -1.81 5.47 -12.30
N VAL A 130 -2.79 5.56 -11.39
CA VAL A 130 -3.80 4.50 -11.21
C VAL A 130 -4.93 4.73 -12.19
N VAL A 131 -5.23 3.72 -13.01
CA VAL A 131 -6.36 3.71 -13.95
C VAL A 131 -7.45 2.83 -13.36
N LEU A 132 -8.59 3.43 -13.08
CA LEU A 132 -9.78 2.77 -12.57
C LEU A 132 -10.81 2.57 -13.69
N ALA A 133 -11.38 1.36 -13.76
CA ALA A 133 -12.56 1.06 -14.54
C ALA A 133 -13.62 0.38 -13.68
N PHE A 134 -14.88 0.68 -13.93
CA PHE A 134 -16.00 -0.07 -13.34
C PHE A 134 -16.16 -1.39 -14.11
N ASP A 135 -15.95 -2.50 -13.42
CA ASP A 135 -15.93 -3.85 -14.00
C ASP A 135 -17.21 -4.65 -13.67
N GLY A 136 -18.29 -3.94 -13.38
CA GLY A 136 -19.61 -4.52 -13.15
C GLY A 136 -20.00 -4.70 -11.70
N GLU A 137 -21.13 -5.36 -11.51
CA GLU A 137 -21.71 -5.72 -10.21
C GLU A 137 -21.63 -7.22 -10.02
N GLU A 138 -21.43 -7.66 -8.80
CA GLU A 138 -21.37 -9.08 -8.46
C GLU A 138 -22.13 -9.36 -7.17
N SER A 139 -22.91 -10.45 -7.14
CA SER A 139 -23.56 -10.95 -5.93
C SER A 139 -22.79 -12.15 -5.38
N ILE A 140 -22.26 -12.04 -4.18
CA ILE A 140 -21.49 -13.11 -3.52
C ILE A 140 -22.11 -13.37 -2.15
N GLY A 141 -22.65 -14.58 -1.94
CA GLY A 141 -23.26 -14.96 -0.68
C GLY A 141 -24.43 -14.07 -0.26
N GLY A 142 -25.20 -13.54 -1.23
CA GLY A 142 -26.34 -12.66 -0.99
C GLY A 142 -25.98 -11.19 -0.76
N ARG A 143 -24.70 -10.81 -0.84
CA ARG A 143 -24.25 -9.41 -0.76
C ARG A 143 -23.92 -8.88 -2.14
N LEU A 144 -24.27 -7.62 -2.39
CA LEU A 144 -23.98 -6.93 -3.65
C LEU A 144 -22.67 -6.14 -3.54
N TYR A 145 -21.86 -6.27 -4.57
CA TYR A 145 -20.56 -5.58 -4.70
C TYR A 145 -20.51 -4.79 -6.00
N ASP A 146 -19.93 -3.59 -5.92
CA ASP A 146 -19.39 -2.91 -7.07
C ASP A 146 -17.94 -3.37 -7.27
N ARG A 147 -17.61 -3.85 -8.47
CA ARG A 147 -16.27 -4.33 -8.80
C ARG A 147 -15.52 -3.27 -9.57
N LEU A 148 -14.35 -2.88 -9.06
CA LEU A 148 -13.41 -1.98 -9.71
C LEU A 148 -12.23 -2.78 -10.25
N HIS A 149 -11.82 -2.47 -11.47
CA HIS A 149 -10.59 -2.96 -12.08
C HIS A 149 -9.54 -1.87 -12.04
N LEU A 150 -8.37 -2.16 -11.46
CA LEU A 150 -7.24 -1.25 -11.35
C LEU A 150 -6.10 -1.73 -12.24
N ARG A 151 -5.50 -0.80 -12.96
CA ARG A 151 -4.25 -0.95 -13.68
C ARG A 151 -3.32 0.22 -13.36
N PHE A 152 -2.05 0.07 -13.67
CA PHE A 152 -1.05 1.10 -13.41
C PHE A 152 -0.42 1.58 -14.72
N GLU A 153 -0.35 2.90 -14.93
CA GLU A 153 0.30 3.51 -16.08
C GLU A 153 1.56 4.22 -15.61
N ASN A 154 2.73 3.65 -15.98
CA ASN A 154 4.06 4.20 -15.69
C ASN A 154 4.36 4.47 -14.21
N VAL A 155 3.66 3.81 -13.29
CA VAL A 155 3.88 3.93 -11.84
C VAL A 155 3.91 2.55 -11.18
N GLY A 156 4.53 2.48 -10.00
CA GLY A 156 4.69 1.23 -9.26
C GLY A 156 5.94 0.45 -9.66
N LEU A 157 6.16 -0.68 -9.00
CA LEU A 157 7.29 -1.58 -9.28
C LEU A 157 6.97 -2.59 -10.38
N THR A 158 5.69 -2.85 -10.63
CA THR A 158 5.17 -3.87 -11.54
C THR A 158 3.95 -3.30 -12.29
N PRO A 159 4.16 -2.49 -13.35
CA PRO A 159 3.06 -1.83 -14.08
C PRO A 159 2.12 -2.81 -14.80
N GLY A 160 2.54 -4.04 -15.05
CA GLY A 160 1.69 -5.10 -15.64
C GLY A 160 0.75 -5.79 -14.66
N ASP A 161 0.79 -5.44 -13.37
CA ASP A 161 -0.12 -6.01 -12.37
C ASP A 161 -1.54 -5.46 -12.54
N GLU A 162 -2.52 -6.35 -12.39
CA GLU A 162 -3.95 -6.02 -12.44
C GLU A 162 -4.63 -6.39 -11.12
N PHE A 163 -5.58 -5.56 -10.70
CA PHE A 163 -6.30 -5.77 -9.43
C PHE A 163 -7.80 -5.59 -9.63
N TRP A 164 -8.59 -6.42 -8.95
CA TRP A 164 -10.05 -6.32 -8.85
C TRP A 164 -10.44 -6.10 -7.40
N VAL A 165 -11.08 -4.98 -7.13
CA VAL A 165 -11.51 -4.57 -5.78
C VAL A 165 -13.02 -4.68 -5.69
N TYR A 166 -13.50 -5.42 -4.71
CA TYR A 166 -14.91 -5.65 -4.46
C TYR A 166 -15.36 -4.76 -3.31
N VAL A 167 -16.08 -3.71 -3.65
CA VAL A 167 -16.65 -2.76 -2.69
C VAL A 167 -18.07 -3.19 -2.32
N ASN A 168 -18.28 -3.51 -1.07
CA ASN A 168 -19.58 -3.92 -0.55
C ASN A 168 -20.54 -2.71 -0.54
N ARG A 169 -21.68 -2.82 -1.20
CA ARG A 169 -22.65 -1.72 -1.32
C ARG A 169 -23.35 -1.33 -0.03
N GLU A 170 -23.44 -2.26 0.92
CA GLU A 170 -24.07 -2.01 2.22
C GLU A 170 -23.14 -1.20 3.13
N THR A 171 -21.85 -1.54 3.17
CA THR A 171 -20.87 -0.92 4.07
C THR A 171 -20.05 0.17 3.42
N GLY A 172 -19.95 0.18 2.10
CA GLY A 172 -19.03 1.02 1.33
C GLY A 172 -17.56 0.61 1.46
N LEU A 173 -17.26 -0.53 2.07
CA LEU A 173 -15.89 -0.98 2.35
C LEU A 173 -15.46 -2.11 1.41
N VAL A 174 -14.16 -2.33 1.29
CA VAL A 174 -13.60 -3.45 0.54
C VAL A 174 -13.72 -4.73 1.35
N ASP A 175 -14.40 -5.75 0.81
CA ASP A 175 -14.49 -7.08 1.43
C ASP A 175 -13.59 -8.11 0.75
N ARG A 176 -13.17 -7.85 -0.49
CA ARG A 176 -12.37 -8.79 -1.27
C ARG A 176 -11.46 -8.06 -2.24
N TRP A 177 -10.29 -8.62 -2.46
CA TRP A 177 -9.29 -8.14 -3.40
C TRP A 177 -8.68 -9.30 -4.16
N ARG A 178 -8.82 -9.29 -5.48
CA ARG A 178 -8.16 -10.24 -6.37
C ARG A 178 -7.07 -9.50 -7.15
N PHE A 179 -6.02 -10.20 -7.49
CA PHE A 179 -4.97 -9.65 -8.34
C PHE A 179 -4.34 -10.72 -9.23
N ARG A 180 -3.79 -10.27 -10.33
CA ARG A 180 -2.92 -11.02 -11.22
C ARG A 180 -1.66 -10.20 -11.43
N LEU A 181 -0.54 -10.74 -11.00
CA LEU A 181 0.76 -10.11 -11.19
C LEU A 181 1.30 -10.37 -12.60
N GLU A 182 2.17 -9.51 -13.09
CA GLU A 182 2.88 -9.68 -14.37
C GLU A 182 3.62 -11.02 -14.45
N SER A 183 4.07 -11.55 -13.31
CA SER A 183 4.67 -12.88 -13.20
C SER A 183 3.71 -14.06 -13.46
N GLY A 184 2.40 -13.77 -13.61
CA GLY A 184 1.33 -14.76 -13.72
C GLY A 184 0.83 -15.32 -12.38
N PHE A 185 1.40 -14.87 -11.25
CA PHE A 185 0.87 -15.23 -9.93
C PHE A 185 -0.47 -14.54 -9.68
N GLU A 186 -1.47 -15.29 -9.21
CA GLU A 186 -2.79 -14.80 -8.87
C GLU A 186 -3.04 -14.93 -7.36
N GLY A 187 -3.75 -13.96 -6.80
CA GLY A 187 -4.17 -13.97 -5.41
C GLY A 187 -5.62 -13.52 -5.26
N ASP A 188 -6.27 -14.04 -4.22
CA ASP A 188 -7.65 -13.73 -3.87
C ASP A 188 -7.79 -13.71 -2.36
N TYR A 189 -8.01 -12.52 -1.80
CA TYR A 189 -8.01 -12.31 -0.36
C TYR A 189 -9.26 -11.59 0.09
N ARG A 190 -9.90 -12.09 1.15
CA ARG A 190 -10.96 -11.41 1.88
C ARG A 190 -10.34 -10.43 2.86
N TRP A 191 -10.97 -9.27 3.01
CA TRP A 191 -10.57 -8.21 3.92
C TRP A 191 -11.52 -8.16 5.10
N SER A 192 -10.97 -8.08 6.32
CA SER A 192 -11.76 -8.08 7.56
C SER A 192 -11.05 -7.32 8.68
N GLY A 193 -11.73 -7.21 9.83
CA GLY A 193 -11.21 -6.53 11.00
C GLY A 193 -11.09 -5.02 10.80
N TRP A 194 -12.06 -4.38 10.15
CA TRP A 194 -12.10 -2.94 9.96
C TRP A 194 -12.20 -2.22 11.30
N GLN A 195 -11.22 -1.38 11.60
CA GLN A 195 -11.11 -0.59 12.82
C GLN A 195 -10.62 0.82 12.52
N ARG A 196 -10.96 1.77 13.41
CA ARG A 196 -10.56 3.17 13.28
C ARG A 196 -9.23 3.44 13.97
N PHE A 197 -8.32 4.08 13.24
CA PHE A 197 -7.00 4.51 13.73
C PHE A 197 -6.79 5.96 13.29
N GLY A 198 -6.63 6.88 14.24
CA GLY A 198 -6.35 8.29 13.95
C GLY A 198 -7.32 8.96 12.96
N GLY A 199 -8.60 8.59 12.99
CA GLY A 199 -9.62 9.15 12.10
C GLY A 199 -9.90 8.34 10.82
N ILE A 200 -9.01 7.45 10.39
CA ILE A 200 -9.17 6.58 9.21
C ILE A 200 -9.53 5.15 9.57
N LEU A 201 -10.23 4.44 8.67
CA LEU A 201 -10.55 3.02 8.82
C LEU A 201 -9.51 2.17 8.10
N LEU A 202 -8.96 1.17 8.79
CA LEU A 202 -8.06 0.17 8.22
C LEU A 202 -8.56 -1.23 8.54
N ALA A 203 -8.52 -2.13 7.56
CA ALA A 203 -8.75 -3.54 7.80
C ALA A 203 -7.47 -4.17 8.37
N THR A 204 -7.59 -5.00 9.39
CA THR A 204 -6.44 -5.57 10.09
C THR A 204 -6.08 -6.98 9.65
N GLU A 205 -6.95 -7.63 8.86
CA GLU A 205 -6.71 -8.99 8.38
C GLU A 205 -7.02 -9.16 6.89
N ARG A 206 -6.21 -9.96 6.21
CA ARG A 206 -6.44 -10.50 4.86
C ARG A 206 -6.33 -12.01 4.94
N ARG A 207 -7.29 -12.73 4.35
CA ARG A 207 -7.29 -14.19 4.33
C ARG A 207 -7.69 -14.72 2.95
N ASN A 208 -6.90 -15.66 2.43
CA ASN A 208 -7.26 -16.39 1.21
C ASN A 208 -8.01 -17.72 1.52
N GLU A 209 -8.48 -18.40 0.47
CA GLU A 209 -9.21 -19.67 0.63
C GLU A 209 -8.32 -20.83 1.13
N ALA A 210 -7.01 -20.76 0.90
CA ALA A 210 -6.05 -21.74 1.43
C ALA A 210 -5.79 -21.56 2.94
N GLY A 211 -6.37 -20.52 3.56
CA GLY A 211 -6.20 -20.24 4.99
C GLY A 211 -4.99 -19.38 5.32
N GLU A 212 -4.20 -18.99 4.31
CA GLU A 212 -3.11 -18.05 4.51
C GLU A 212 -3.66 -16.73 5.02
N THR A 213 -3.03 -16.17 6.04
CA THR A 213 -3.48 -14.94 6.69
C THR A 213 -2.35 -13.92 6.76
N ILE A 214 -2.68 -12.70 6.33
CA ILE A 214 -1.84 -11.50 6.54
C ILE A 214 -2.51 -10.68 7.63
N ARG A 215 -1.77 -10.28 8.66
CA ARG A 215 -2.25 -9.42 9.75
C ARG A 215 -1.45 -8.14 9.82
N PHE A 216 -2.17 -7.09 10.21
CA PHE A 216 -1.59 -5.79 10.56
C PHE A 216 -1.84 -5.54 12.03
N GLU A 217 -0.77 -5.47 12.80
CA GLU A 217 -0.78 -5.36 14.26
C GLU A 217 -0.12 -4.03 14.67
N ASP A 218 -0.31 -3.60 15.91
CA ASP A 218 0.33 -2.41 16.51
C ASP A 218 0.15 -1.13 15.68
N ILE A 219 -1.01 -0.99 15.03
CA ILE A 219 -1.28 0.12 14.11
C ILE A 219 -1.40 1.42 14.89
N VAL A 220 -0.63 2.41 14.49
CA VAL A 220 -0.74 3.81 14.95
C VAL A 220 -0.87 4.70 13.73
N VAL A 221 -1.87 5.56 13.75
CA VAL A 221 -2.04 6.64 12.76
C VAL A 221 -2.15 7.97 13.51
N SER A 222 -1.35 8.95 13.13
CA SER A 222 -1.29 10.27 13.79
C SER A 222 -0.92 11.36 12.78
N ASP A 223 -1.27 12.59 13.08
CA ASP A 223 -0.77 13.80 12.42
C ASP A 223 0.59 14.27 12.99
N VAL A 224 0.98 13.73 14.15
CA VAL A 224 2.26 14.00 14.81
C VAL A 224 3.19 12.81 14.63
N VAL A 225 4.43 13.11 14.29
CA VAL A 225 5.53 12.11 14.21
C VAL A 225 6.22 12.08 15.57
N PRO A 226 6.31 10.90 16.24
CA PRO A 226 7.06 10.79 17.49
C PRO A 226 8.54 11.15 17.29
N GLU A 227 9.14 11.76 18.30
CA GLU A 227 10.58 12.03 18.32
C GLU A 227 11.35 10.69 18.25
N ASP A 228 12.53 10.71 17.66
CA ASP A 228 13.48 9.58 17.59
C ASP A 228 13.02 8.33 16.83
N VAL A 229 11.76 8.26 16.37
CA VAL A 229 11.27 7.08 15.63
C VAL A 229 12.11 6.75 14.38
N PHE A 230 12.75 7.76 13.78
CA PHE A 230 13.62 7.62 12.61
C PHE A 230 15.11 7.77 12.95
N SER A 231 15.50 7.48 14.18
CA SER A 231 16.90 7.41 14.59
C SER A 231 17.37 5.95 14.69
N LEU A 232 18.55 5.64 14.18
CA LEU A 232 19.23 4.36 14.40
C LEU A 232 20.13 4.50 15.64
N SER A 233 19.58 4.86 16.80
CA SER A 233 20.34 4.77 18.05
C SER A 233 20.56 3.30 18.34
N GLY A 234 21.83 2.88 18.44
CA GLY A 234 22.20 1.50 18.66
C GLY A 234 21.77 1.00 20.03
N THR A 235 20.55 0.57 20.13
CA THR A 235 20.07 -0.50 21.03
C THR A 235 18.65 -0.87 20.57
N PRO A 236 18.31 -2.16 20.39
CA PRO A 236 16.92 -2.55 20.27
C PRO A 236 16.22 -2.14 21.54
N ASN A 237 15.13 -1.38 21.43
CA ASN A 237 14.23 -1.18 22.55
C ASN A 237 13.61 -2.55 22.87
N PRO A 238 13.63 -3.01 24.15
CA PRO A 238 13.11 -4.29 24.57
C PRO A 238 11.62 -4.47 24.33
#